data_0dfe933b9c7351f10c7a0e7f2a5394de
#
_entry.id   0dfe933b9c7351f10c7a0e7f2a5394de
#
_cell.length_a   1.000
_cell.length_b   1.000
_cell.length_c   1.000
_cell.angle_alpha   90.00
_cell.angle_beta   90.00
_cell.angle_gamma   90.00
#
_symmetry.space_group_name_H-M   'P 1'
#
loop_
_entity.id
_entity.type
_entity.pdbx_description
1 polymer ?
#
loop_
_entity_poly.entity_id
_entity_poly.type
_entity_poly.pdbx_seq_one_letter_code
_entity_poly.pdbx_strand_id
1 'polypeptide(L)'
;MYRFEFVVFKKVLWLNVLGVIKRLPHACKYVFIDEFQDADTYTNGIFHELIGIGLIGNAVGDVNQSIFGFDKKSSEYLEELQTAPGFERFCLDTNFRCSKSIINYSNRLLNANSTLLDTDEDGVKLVQVNGDESNVADYLDNAIPEDCERWQVEDFGEVAILVKRIETQALIDEHLDTPHRVVLTTCLDNDLNPWSRLFALLLQFYFDERMSFLSVIEEFDDYDMMTKKDRLRLKQLKEEIRTVDDEEIGDELPRLFKQIAKMILSRYDEGTSFKRLEDVLGNRQLLDTYRPLTGEEVVIMTLHKAKGLEFDLVYHLNMNEWELPIKLPRNRDWNDLYYLDEVQDLDLHYVGVTRAKKACTLITNTSRHSNGNVKKGSPSEFLTRNGVQTLRNDYTYGF
;
A
#
# COMPACT_ATOMS: atom_id res chain seq x y z
N MET A 1 2.58 -8.03 2.23
CA MET A 1 1.74 -8.42 3.36
C MET A 1 0.53 -9.29 3.01
N TYR A 2 0.28 -9.64 1.76
CA TYR A 2 -0.82 -10.53 1.31
C TYR A 2 -0.45 -12.02 1.32
N ARG A 3 0.42 -12.42 2.22
CA ARG A 3 1.22 -13.65 2.17
C ARG A 3 0.57 -14.94 2.63
N PHE A 4 -0.42 -14.85 3.51
CA PHE A 4 -0.91 -16.05 4.19
C PHE A 4 -2.14 -16.69 3.55
N GLU A 5 -2.94 -15.92 2.82
CA GLU A 5 -4.30 -16.33 2.46
C GLU A 5 -4.38 -17.55 1.54
N PHE A 6 -3.59 -17.58 0.49
CA PHE A 6 -3.72 -18.67 -0.50
C PHE A 6 -2.89 -19.92 -0.15
N VAL A 7 -1.73 -19.73 0.43
CA VAL A 7 -0.83 -20.83 0.84
C VAL A 7 -1.38 -21.53 2.07
N VAL A 8 -1.95 -20.80 3.03
CA VAL A 8 -2.50 -21.37 4.26
C VAL A 8 -3.81 -22.08 4.00
N PHE A 9 -4.72 -21.55 3.18
CA PHE A 9 -6.00 -22.24 2.87
C PHE A 9 -5.77 -23.58 2.17
N LYS A 10 -4.91 -23.64 1.15
CA LYS A 10 -4.52 -24.93 0.55
C LYS A 10 -3.72 -25.81 1.53
N LYS A 11 -2.84 -25.24 2.36
CA LYS A 11 -2.17 -26.00 3.41
C LYS A 11 -3.14 -26.52 4.46
N VAL A 12 -4.14 -25.75 4.90
CA VAL A 12 -5.14 -26.20 5.89
C VAL A 12 -6.06 -27.27 5.30
N LEU A 13 -6.52 -27.15 4.06
CA LEU A 13 -7.25 -28.24 3.38
C LEU A 13 -6.38 -29.50 3.21
N TRP A 14 -5.12 -29.32 2.85
CA TRP A 14 -4.15 -30.41 2.71
C TRP A 14 -3.75 -31.01 4.06
N LEU A 15 -3.64 -30.19 5.09
CA LEU A 15 -3.37 -30.59 6.47
C LEU A 15 -4.50 -31.42 7.06
N ASN A 16 -5.78 -31.11 6.74
CA ASN A 16 -6.94 -31.94 7.10
C ASN A 16 -6.87 -33.32 6.45
N VAL A 17 -6.49 -33.40 5.17
CA VAL A 17 -6.34 -34.66 4.43
C VAL A 17 -5.19 -35.53 4.96
N LEU A 18 -4.11 -34.93 5.49
CA LEU A 18 -2.91 -35.66 5.95
C LEU A 18 -2.85 -35.87 7.48
N GLY A 19 -3.86 -35.46 8.24
CA GLY A 19 -3.84 -35.55 9.70
C GLY A 19 -2.80 -34.62 10.37
N VAL A 20 -2.22 -33.68 9.62
CA VAL A 20 -1.20 -32.74 10.10
C VAL A 20 -1.81 -31.71 11.07
N ILE A 21 -3.07 -31.30 10.86
CA ILE A 21 -3.80 -30.40 11.74
C ILE A 21 -3.80 -30.91 13.18
N LYS A 22 -3.93 -32.21 13.41
CA LYS A 22 -3.88 -32.80 14.76
C LYS A 22 -2.52 -32.65 15.46
N ARG A 23 -1.46 -32.36 14.71
CA ARG A 23 -0.09 -32.18 15.24
C ARG A 23 0.30 -30.71 15.42
N LEU A 24 -0.42 -29.78 14.76
CA LEU A 24 -0.14 -28.35 14.86
C LEU A 24 -0.13 -27.82 16.31
N PRO A 25 -1.08 -28.20 17.21
CA PRO A 25 -1.06 -27.73 18.59
C PRO A 25 0.16 -28.25 19.40
N HIS A 26 0.85 -29.27 18.91
CA HIS A 26 2.08 -29.76 19.52
C HIS A 26 3.33 -29.06 19.00
N ALA A 27 3.25 -28.48 17.79
CA ALA A 27 4.35 -27.77 17.14
C ALA A 27 4.26 -26.25 17.32
N CYS A 28 3.04 -25.69 17.33
CA CYS A 28 2.77 -24.27 17.41
C CYS A 28 1.74 -24.00 18.53
N LYS A 29 2.00 -23.00 19.35
CA LYS A 29 1.08 -22.59 20.42
C LYS A 29 0.23 -21.38 20.03
N TYR A 30 0.77 -20.51 19.20
CA TYR A 30 0.17 -19.24 18.80
C TYR A 30 0.03 -19.13 17.30
N VAL A 31 -1.01 -18.42 16.87
CA VAL A 31 -1.17 -17.90 15.52
C VAL A 31 -1.34 -16.39 15.60
N PHE A 32 -0.58 -15.65 14.77
CA PHE A 32 -0.67 -14.21 14.65
C PHE A 32 -1.08 -13.87 13.23
N ILE A 33 -2.08 -13.01 13.10
CA ILE A 33 -2.46 -12.40 11.82
C ILE A 33 -2.41 -10.89 12.01
N ASP A 34 -1.54 -10.25 11.25
CA ASP A 34 -1.43 -8.79 11.17
C ASP A 34 -2.32 -8.25 10.06
N GLU A 35 -2.68 -6.96 10.16
CA GLU A 35 -3.60 -6.28 9.23
C GLU A 35 -4.95 -7.02 9.11
N PHE A 36 -5.51 -7.50 10.22
CA PHE A 36 -6.72 -8.33 10.20
C PHE A 36 -7.96 -7.59 9.69
N GLN A 37 -7.96 -6.25 9.67
CA GLN A 37 -9.00 -5.44 9.03
C GLN A 37 -9.10 -5.66 7.51
N ASP A 38 -8.07 -6.25 6.89
CA ASP A 38 -8.07 -6.64 5.48
C ASP A 38 -8.33 -8.14 5.29
N ALA A 39 -8.79 -8.84 6.32
CA ALA A 39 -9.13 -10.25 6.20
C ALA A 39 -10.34 -10.44 5.27
N ASP A 40 -10.25 -11.46 4.44
CA ASP A 40 -11.39 -11.98 3.70
C ASP A 40 -12.09 -13.12 4.46
N THR A 41 -13.18 -13.64 3.91
CA THR A 41 -13.92 -14.77 4.49
C THR A 41 -13.03 -16.01 4.71
N TYR A 42 -12.04 -16.22 3.84
CA TYR A 42 -11.15 -17.39 3.94
C TYR A 42 -10.12 -17.22 5.05
N THR A 43 -9.51 -16.06 5.15
CA THR A 43 -8.55 -15.72 6.21
C THR A 43 -9.21 -15.81 7.59
N ASN A 44 -10.40 -15.22 7.73
CA ASN A 44 -11.19 -15.31 8.94
C ASN A 44 -11.55 -16.77 9.28
N GLY A 45 -12.00 -17.55 8.28
CA GLY A 45 -12.32 -18.98 8.47
C GLY A 45 -11.10 -19.78 8.94
N ILE A 46 -9.93 -19.58 8.33
CA ILE A 46 -8.69 -20.26 8.73
C ILE A 46 -8.29 -19.88 10.15
N PHE A 47 -8.40 -18.60 10.52
CA PHE A 47 -8.10 -18.14 11.87
C PHE A 47 -8.94 -18.87 12.92
N HIS A 48 -10.26 -18.97 12.71
CA HIS A 48 -11.17 -19.69 13.61
C HIS A 48 -10.91 -21.20 13.66
N GLU A 49 -10.60 -21.84 12.53
CA GLU A 49 -10.24 -23.25 12.48
C GLU A 49 -8.96 -23.54 13.29
N LEU A 50 -7.94 -22.69 13.16
CA LEU A 50 -6.70 -22.83 13.92
C LEU A 50 -6.92 -22.67 15.43
N ILE A 51 -7.78 -21.76 15.85
CA ILE A 51 -8.20 -21.62 17.26
C ILE A 51 -8.99 -22.86 17.71
N GLY A 52 -9.90 -23.35 16.85
CA GLY A 52 -10.73 -24.52 17.13
C GLY A 52 -9.93 -25.80 17.40
N ILE A 53 -8.72 -25.93 16.86
CA ILE A 53 -7.82 -27.05 17.14
C ILE A 53 -6.87 -26.80 18.33
N GLY A 54 -6.99 -25.66 19.03
CA GLY A 54 -6.31 -25.37 20.29
C GLY A 54 -5.12 -24.41 20.22
N LEU A 55 -4.94 -23.68 19.12
CA LEU A 55 -3.96 -22.58 19.08
C LEU A 55 -4.55 -21.32 19.75
N ILE A 56 -3.68 -20.49 20.29
CA ILE A 56 -4.03 -19.17 20.79
C ILE A 56 -3.94 -18.18 19.63
N GLY A 57 -5.09 -17.62 19.22
CA GLY A 57 -5.18 -16.66 18.12
C GLY A 57 -4.88 -15.23 18.57
N ASN A 58 -4.08 -14.52 17.79
CA ASN A 58 -3.82 -13.10 17.93
C ASN A 58 -4.11 -12.41 16.60
N ALA A 59 -5.17 -11.60 16.57
CA ALA A 59 -5.52 -10.76 15.44
C ALA A 59 -5.12 -9.31 15.75
N VAL A 60 -4.29 -8.72 14.90
CA VAL A 60 -3.80 -7.34 15.04
C VAL A 60 -4.28 -6.55 13.84
N GLY A 61 -4.75 -5.32 14.05
CA GLY A 61 -5.21 -4.46 12.97
C GLY A 61 -5.79 -3.13 13.46
N ASP A 62 -6.03 -2.25 12.50
CA ASP A 62 -6.68 -0.96 12.70
C ASP A 62 -7.88 -0.85 11.75
N VAL A 63 -9.08 -0.81 12.30
CA VAL A 63 -10.34 -0.75 11.52
C VAL A 63 -10.39 0.48 10.61
N ASN A 64 -9.75 1.59 11.01
CA ASN A 64 -9.70 2.84 10.23
C ASN A 64 -8.66 2.80 9.08
N GLN A 65 -7.94 1.69 8.91
CA GLN A 65 -7.04 1.46 7.78
C GLN A 65 -7.58 0.41 6.80
N SER A 66 -8.88 0.12 6.83
CA SER A 66 -9.55 -0.81 5.92
C SER A 66 -9.88 -0.12 4.60
N ILE A 67 -8.96 -0.14 3.63
CA ILE A 67 -9.09 0.56 2.34
C ILE A 67 -9.26 -0.38 1.14
N PHE A 68 -9.43 -1.67 1.36
CA PHE A 68 -9.57 -2.69 0.31
C PHE A 68 -10.95 -3.33 0.25
N GLY A 69 -12.01 -2.61 0.64
CA GLY A 69 -13.39 -3.11 0.61
C GLY A 69 -13.85 -3.57 -0.78
N PHE A 70 -13.33 -2.97 -1.85
CA PHE A 70 -13.60 -3.37 -3.23
C PHE A 70 -13.09 -4.80 -3.56
N ASP A 71 -12.15 -5.35 -2.78
CA ASP A 71 -11.57 -6.68 -2.94
C ASP A 71 -12.21 -7.72 -1.98
N LYS A 72 -13.45 -7.48 -1.53
CA LYS A 72 -14.22 -8.32 -0.59
C LYS A 72 -13.55 -8.50 0.78
N LYS A 73 -12.72 -7.55 1.17
CA LYS A 73 -12.12 -7.46 2.49
C LYS A 73 -12.99 -6.60 3.38
N SER A 74 -13.05 -6.93 4.65
CA SER A 74 -13.94 -6.23 5.58
C SER A 74 -13.31 -6.12 6.95
N SER A 75 -13.36 -4.92 7.53
CA SER A 75 -13.03 -4.68 8.94
C SER A 75 -14.00 -5.35 9.90
N GLU A 76 -15.19 -5.75 9.42
CA GLU A 76 -16.24 -6.40 10.23
C GLU A 76 -15.69 -7.61 10.99
N TYR A 77 -14.83 -8.43 10.38
CA TYR A 77 -14.24 -9.59 11.07
C TYR A 77 -13.38 -9.18 12.27
N LEU A 78 -12.62 -8.09 12.18
CA LEU A 78 -11.85 -7.57 13.32
C LEU A 78 -12.79 -6.97 14.39
N GLU A 79 -13.84 -6.27 13.97
CA GLU A 79 -14.84 -5.70 14.88
C GLU A 79 -15.63 -6.79 15.61
N GLU A 80 -16.01 -7.87 14.94
CA GLU A 80 -16.64 -9.03 15.53
C GLU A 80 -15.78 -9.67 16.61
N LEU A 81 -14.47 -9.83 16.38
CA LEU A 81 -13.54 -10.38 17.36
C LEU A 81 -13.44 -9.53 18.63
N GLN A 82 -13.61 -8.20 18.54
CA GLN A 82 -13.56 -7.31 19.72
C GLN A 82 -14.64 -7.59 20.75
N THR A 83 -15.75 -8.20 20.33
CA THR A 83 -16.90 -8.52 21.20
C THR A 83 -17.15 -10.02 21.32
N ALA A 84 -16.40 -10.85 20.60
CA ALA A 84 -16.59 -12.30 20.58
C ALA A 84 -16.20 -12.94 21.93
N PRO A 85 -17.03 -13.89 22.44
CA PRO A 85 -16.69 -14.61 23.67
C PRO A 85 -15.36 -15.35 23.54
N GLY A 86 -14.52 -15.25 24.56
CA GLY A 86 -13.22 -15.93 24.61
C GLY A 86 -12.06 -15.14 24.01
N PHE A 87 -12.32 -13.96 23.44
CA PHE A 87 -11.28 -13.02 23.02
C PHE A 87 -11.09 -11.91 24.06
N GLU A 88 -9.86 -11.53 24.27
CA GLU A 88 -9.47 -10.39 25.09
C GLU A 88 -8.96 -9.27 24.18
N ARG A 89 -9.49 -8.06 24.38
CA ARG A 89 -9.13 -6.90 23.56
C ARG A 89 -8.01 -6.10 24.22
N PHE A 90 -6.97 -5.82 23.44
CA PHE A 90 -5.90 -4.89 23.79
C PHE A 90 -5.91 -3.72 22.80
N CYS A 91 -5.67 -2.50 23.30
CA CYS A 91 -5.52 -1.30 22.49
C CYS A 91 -4.08 -0.82 22.54
N LEU A 92 -3.50 -0.57 21.37
CA LEU A 92 -2.23 0.16 21.23
C LEU A 92 -2.59 1.62 20.94
N ASP A 93 -2.52 2.47 21.95
CA ASP A 93 -2.98 3.86 21.92
C ASP A 93 -1.84 4.89 21.77
N THR A 94 -0.59 4.44 21.82
CA THR A 94 0.58 5.29 21.67
C THR A 94 1.13 5.21 20.25
N ASN A 95 1.06 6.33 19.53
CA ASN A 95 1.65 6.46 18.19
C ASN A 95 3.10 6.95 18.32
N PHE A 96 4.05 6.13 17.87
CA PHE A 96 5.49 6.43 17.85
C PHE A 96 6.00 6.87 16.48
N ARG A 97 5.15 6.83 15.45
CA ARG A 97 5.51 7.15 14.06
C ARG A 97 5.40 8.64 13.78
N CYS A 98 4.23 9.20 14.02
CA CYS A 98 3.87 10.52 13.54
C CYS A 98 4.18 11.62 14.56
N SER A 99 4.43 12.83 14.07
CA SER A 99 4.47 14.04 14.90
C SER A 99 3.12 14.27 15.60
N LYS A 100 3.14 14.99 16.71
CA LYS A 100 1.92 15.25 17.51
C LYS A 100 0.84 16.01 16.72
N SER A 101 1.22 16.90 15.83
CA SER A 101 0.29 17.62 14.95
C SER A 101 -0.46 16.67 14.02
N ILE A 102 0.22 15.70 13.42
CA ILE A 102 -0.38 14.67 12.56
C ILE A 102 -1.30 13.77 13.40
N ILE A 103 -0.89 13.34 14.58
CA ILE A 103 -1.72 12.55 15.51
C ILE A 103 -2.99 13.33 15.86
N ASN A 104 -2.89 14.59 16.21
CA ASN A 104 -4.02 15.43 16.55
C ASN A 104 -5.00 15.55 15.38
N TYR A 105 -4.48 15.82 14.17
CA TYR A 105 -5.30 15.94 12.97
C TYR A 105 -6.01 14.63 12.63
N SER A 106 -5.28 13.52 12.56
CA SER A 106 -5.83 12.23 12.19
C SER A 106 -6.85 11.70 13.20
N ASN A 107 -6.60 11.85 14.49
CA ASN A 107 -7.55 11.46 15.55
C ASN A 107 -8.82 12.32 15.51
N ARG A 108 -8.67 13.64 15.28
CA ARG A 108 -9.82 14.55 15.17
C ARG A 108 -10.62 14.30 13.91
N LEU A 109 -9.98 13.89 12.81
CA LEU A 109 -10.66 13.51 11.56
C LEU A 109 -11.68 12.38 11.82
N LEU A 110 -11.31 11.39 12.63
CA LEU A 110 -12.15 10.25 12.97
C LEU A 110 -13.14 10.55 14.10
N ASN A 111 -12.73 11.34 15.10
CA ASN A 111 -13.53 11.59 16.29
C ASN A 111 -13.47 13.06 16.72
N ALA A 112 -14.61 13.77 16.61
CA ALA A 112 -14.74 15.17 17.02
C ALA A 112 -14.35 15.45 18.49
N ASN A 113 -14.42 14.44 19.35
CA ASN A 113 -14.12 14.55 20.77
C ASN A 113 -12.74 13.97 21.14
N SER A 114 -11.87 13.73 20.17
CA SER A 114 -10.52 13.22 20.45
C SER A 114 -9.75 14.18 21.34
N THR A 115 -9.02 13.62 22.32
CA THR A 115 -8.09 14.40 23.15
C THR A 115 -6.90 14.83 22.31
N LEU A 116 -6.58 16.14 22.35
CA LEU A 116 -5.42 16.68 21.65
C LEU A 116 -4.16 16.58 22.51
N LEU A 117 -3.07 16.21 21.88
CA LEU A 117 -1.73 16.29 22.47
C LEU A 117 -1.26 17.75 22.44
N ASP A 118 -0.61 18.18 23.51
CA ASP A 118 -0.01 19.50 23.59
C ASP A 118 1.23 19.59 22.69
N THR A 119 1.19 20.51 21.71
CA THR A 119 2.26 20.69 20.72
C THR A 119 2.18 22.06 20.06
N ASP A 120 3.34 22.65 19.82
CA ASP A 120 3.54 23.84 18.99
C ASP A 120 3.95 23.48 17.55
N GLU A 121 4.02 22.17 17.21
CA GLU A 121 4.35 21.72 15.86
C GLU A 121 3.22 22.07 14.89
N ASP A 122 3.58 22.53 13.69
CA ASP A 122 2.67 22.85 12.60
C ASP A 122 2.85 21.87 11.41
N GLY A 123 2.95 20.59 11.71
CA GLY A 123 3.23 19.53 10.74
C GLY A 123 2.07 19.21 9.78
N VAL A 124 0.90 19.88 9.89
CA VAL A 124 -0.18 19.72 8.91
C VAL A 124 -0.53 21.06 8.30
N LYS A 125 -0.52 21.16 6.97
CA LYS A 125 -0.94 22.36 6.24
C LYS A 125 -1.88 21.98 5.09
N LEU A 126 -2.79 22.88 4.74
CA LEU A 126 -3.60 22.82 3.53
C LEU A 126 -3.09 23.87 2.54
N VAL A 127 -2.91 23.49 1.30
CA VAL A 127 -2.59 24.40 0.22
C VAL A 127 -3.66 24.30 -0.87
N GLN A 128 -4.32 25.43 -1.13
CA GLN A 128 -5.21 25.58 -2.27
C GLN A 128 -4.41 26.13 -3.45
N VAL A 129 -4.22 25.34 -4.47
CA VAL A 129 -3.53 25.74 -5.69
C VAL A 129 -4.55 26.31 -6.68
N ASN A 130 -4.28 27.52 -7.20
CA ASN A 130 -5.07 28.10 -8.29
C ASN A 130 -4.60 27.56 -9.62
N GLY A 131 -5.37 26.67 -10.20
CA GLY A 131 -5.04 26.00 -11.47
C GLY A 131 -5.34 24.51 -11.41
N ASP A 132 -4.72 23.76 -12.28
CA ASP A 132 -4.85 22.31 -12.43
C ASP A 132 -3.60 21.57 -11.92
N GLU A 133 -3.43 20.30 -12.34
CA GLU A 133 -2.34 19.44 -11.90
C GLU A 133 -0.96 19.96 -12.31
N SER A 134 -0.85 20.73 -13.41
CA SER A 134 0.42 21.36 -13.80
C SER A 134 0.83 22.45 -12.80
N ASN A 135 -0.12 23.25 -12.32
CA ASN A 135 0.14 24.25 -11.28
C ASN A 135 0.41 23.60 -9.92
N VAL A 136 -0.14 22.41 -9.67
CA VAL A 136 0.22 21.62 -8.48
C VAL A 136 1.68 21.14 -8.57
N ALA A 137 2.12 20.70 -9.74
CA ALA A 137 3.53 20.34 -9.96
C ALA A 137 4.46 21.55 -9.76
N ASP A 138 4.14 22.72 -10.33
CA ASP A 138 4.87 23.98 -10.10
C ASP A 138 4.98 24.32 -8.60
N TYR A 139 3.89 24.11 -7.83
CA TYR A 139 3.90 24.28 -6.39
C TYR A 139 4.86 23.29 -5.71
N LEU A 140 4.79 22.01 -6.08
CA LEU A 140 5.62 20.96 -5.49
C LEU A 140 7.10 21.19 -5.75
N ASP A 141 7.50 21.63 -6.94
CA ASP A 141 8.88 21.93 -7.30
C ASP A 141 9.50 23.01 -6.40
N ASN A 142 8.68 23.98 -5.94
CA ASN A 142 9.12 24.99 -5.00
C ASN A 142 9.05 24.50 -3.54
N ALA A 143 7.98 23.81 -3.18
CA ALA A 143 7.69 23.44 -1.80
C ALA A 143 8.56 22.28 -1.28
N ILE A 144 8.90 21.31 -2.14
CA ILE A 144 9.67 20.12 -1.71
C ILE A 144 11.04 20.51 -1.17
N PRO A 145 11.88 21.30 -1.86
CA PRO A 145 13.16 21.70 -1.32
C PRO A 145 13.05 22.51 -0.01
N GLU A 146 12.08 23.44 0.05
CA GLU A 146 11.85 24.28 1.23
C GLU A 146 11.41 23.44 2.45
N ASP A 147 10.48 22.49 2.24
CA ASP A 147 10.00 21.62 3.30
C ASP A 147 11.10 20.62 3.73
N CYS A 148 11.92 20.10 2.80
CA CYS A 148 13.08 19.26 3.15
C CYS A 148 14.08 20.00 4.03
N GLU A 149 14.41 21.26 3.71
CA GLU A 149 15.28 22.08 4.55
C GLU A 149 14.65 22.33 5.94
N ARG A 150 13.38 22.74 5.98
CA ARG A 150 12.63 23.02 7.21
C ARG A 150 12.57 21.84 8.15
N TRP A 151 12.27 20.63 7.61
CA TRP A 151 12.07 19.42 8.39
C TRP A 151 13.32 18.54 8.49
N GLN A 152 14.45 19.03 7.97
CA GLN A 152 15.74 18.31 7.97
C GLN A 152 15.61 16.90 7.37
N VAL A 153 15.12 16.84 6.14
CA VAL A 153 15.01 15.62 5.33
C VAL A 153 16.07 15.67 4.25
N GLU A 154 17.06 14.81 4.37
CA GLU A 154 18.20 14.73 3.41
C GLU A 154 17.94 13.70 2.31
N ASP A 155 17.11 12.70 2.60
CA ASP A 155 16.76 11.59 1.71
C ASP A 155 15.42 11.90 1.01
N PHE A 156 15.45 12.19 -0.29
CA PHE A 156 14.23 12.43 -1.07
C PHE A 156 13.34 11.19 -1.17
N GLY A 157 13.89 9.98 -1.00
CA GLY A 157 13.10 8.76 -0.89
C GLY A 157 12.16 8.73 0.32
N GLU A 158 12.38 9.59 1.32
CA GLU A 158 11.49 9.81 2.46
C GLU A 158 10.43 10.90 2.21
N VAL A 159 10.25 11.33 0.95
CA VAL A 159 9.23 12.29 0.52
C VAL A 159 8.26 11.62 -0.45
N ALA A 160 6.97 11.61 -0.11
CA ALA A 160 5.96 10.99 -0.95
C ALA A 160 4.90 11.99 -1.43
N ILE A 161 4.57 11.90 -2.70
CA ILE A 161 3.42 12.54 -3.35
C ILE A 161 2.34 11.46 -3.50
N LEU A 162 1.28 11.55 -2.70
CA LEU A 162 0.21 10.58 -2.66
C LEU A 162 -1.00 11.08 -3.42
N VAL A 163 -1.46 10.28 -4.37
CA VAL A 163 -2.61 10.59 -5.21
C VAL A 163 -3.69 9.53 -5.07
N LYS A 164 -4.95 9.90 -5.29
CA LYS A 164 -6.05 8.93 -5.35
C LYS A 164 -6.15 8.27 -6.73
N ARG A 165 -5.85 9.02 -7.79
CA ARG A 165 -6.14 8.62 -9.18
C ARG A 165 -4.87 8.46 -10.00
N ILE A 166 -4.85 7.41 -10.83
CA ILE A 166 -3.76 7.18 -11.79
C ILE A 166 -3.65 8.34 -12.81
N GLU A 167 -4.79 8.96 -13.19
CA GLU A 167 -4.79 10.13 -14.08
C GLU A 167 -4.01 11.32 -13.47
N THR A 168 -4.25 11.60 -12.16
CA THR A 168 -3.49 12.63 -11.43
C THR A 168 -2.01 12.23 -11.33
N GLN A 169 -1.71 10.95 -11.07
CA GLN A 169 -0.34 10.44 -11.01
C GLN A 169 0.42 10.73 -12.32
N ALA A 170 -0.21 10.42 -13.46
CA ALA A 170 0.40 10.64 -14.78
C ALA A 170 0.61 12.13 -15.10
N LEU A 171 -0.34 13.00 -14.69
CA LEU A 171 -0.22 14.44 -14.93
C LEU A 171 0.86 15.08 -14.03
N ILE A 172 1.00 14.62 -12.79
CA ILE A 172 2.10 15.10 -11.94
C ILE A 172 3.44 14.59 -12.47
N ASP A 173 3.55 13.32 -12.91
CA ASP A 173 4.75 12.77 -13.56
C ASP A 173 5.17 13.57 -14.79
N GLU A 174 4.19 14.03 -15.61
CA GLU A 174 4.44 14.81 -16.82
C GLU A 174 4.99 16.22 -16.54
N HIS A 175 4.60 16.84 -15.41
CA HIS A 175 4.84 18.26 -15.17
C HIS A 175 5.81 18.56 -14.02
N LEU A 176 6.16 17.57 -13.19
CA LEU A 176 7.06 17.76 -12.06
C LEU A 176 8.52 17.74 -12.53
N ASP A 177 9.26 18.81 -12.28
CA ASP A 177 10.68 18.92 -12.59
C ASP A 177 11.59 18.29 -11.51
N THR A 178 11.15 18.28 -10.25
CA THR A 178 11.85 17.63 -9.14
C THR A 178 12.12 16.16 -9.46
N PRO A 179 13.36 15.66 -9.29
CA PRO A 179 13.67 14.26 -9.53
C PRO A 179 12.72 13.34 -8.78
N HIS A 180 12.04 12.47 -9.49
CA HIS A 180 10.99 11.65 -8.91
C HIS A 180 10.89 10.27 -9.55
N ARG A 181 10.24 9.36 -8.82
CA ARG A 181 9.91 8.02 -9.28
C ARG A 181 8.43 7.75 -9.13
N VAL A 182 7.82 7.30 -10.21
CA VAL A 182 6.42 6.85 -10.20
C VAL A 182 6.35 5.38 -9.84
N VAL A 183 5.66 5.04 -8.75
CA VAL A 183 5.39 3.66 -8.36
C VAL A 183 4.05 3.22 -8.95
N LEU A 184 4.11 2.49 -10.04
CA LEU A 184 2.93 1.99 -10.76
C LEU A 184 2.45 0.66 -10.19
N THR A 185 1.17 0.38 -10.34
CA THR A 185 0.63 -0.97 -10.13
C THR A 185 0.79 -1.74 -11.43
N THR A 186 1.55 -2.82 -11.39
CA THR A 186 1.81 -3.62 -12.58
C THR A 186 0.77 -4.72 -12.76
N CYS A 187 0.74 -5.32 -13.95
CA CYS A 187 -0.11 -6.48 -14.21
C CYS A 187 0.32 -7.73 -13.41
N LEU A 188 1.55 -7.79 -12.90
CA LEU A 188 2.00 -8.84 -11.99
C LEU A 188 1.42 -8.67 -10.59
N ASP A 189 1.27 -7.43 -10.11
CA ASP A 189 0.72 -7.12 -8.79
C ASP A 189 -0.78 -7.47 -8.70
N ASN A 190 -1.51 -7.28 -9.79
CA ASN A 190 -2.95 -7.51 -9.87
C ASN A 190 -3.34 -8.96 -10.17
N ASP A 191 -2.37 -9.86 -10.34
CA ASP A 191 -2.63 -11.26 -10.66
C ASP A 191 -2.59 -12.13 -9.40
N LEU A 192 -3.65 -12.91 -9.19
CA LEU A 192 -3.72 -13.87 -8.10
C LEU A 192 -2.91 -15.16 -8.36
N ASN A 193 -2.31 -15.30 -9.55
CA ASN A 193 -1.49 -16.46 -9.86
C ASN A 193 -0.16 -16.41 -9.10
N PRO A 194 0.22 -17.45 -8.34
CA PRO A 194 1.49 -17.47 -7.61
C PRO A 194 2.73 -17.25 -8.47
N TRP A 195 2.67 -17.56 -9.77
CA TRP A 195 3.77 -17.29 -10.70
C TRP A 195 4.00 -15.78 -10.88
N SER A 196 2.93 -14.99 -11.05
CA SER A 196 3.06 -13.54 -11.18
C SER A 196 3.65 -12.89 -9.94
N ARG A 197 3.23 -13.34 -8.76
CA ARG A 197 3.79 -12.88 -7.50
C ARG A 197 5.27 -13.25 -7.36
N LEU A 198 5.63 -14.48 -7.71
CA LEU A 198 7.03 -14.90 -7.71
C LEU A 198 7.88 -14.04 -8.65
N PHE A 199 7.38 -13.75 -9.85
CA PHE A 199 8.08 -12.92 -10.82
C PHE A 199 8.28 -11.49 -10.32
N ALA A 200 7.27 -10.90 -9.69
CA ALA A 200 7.39 -9.59 -9.05
C ALA A 200 8.49 -9.56 -7.98
N LEU A 201 8.55 -10.57 -7.11
CA LEU A 201 9.57 -10.67 -6.08
C LEU A 201 10.97 -10.96 -6.65
N LEU A 202 11.06 -11.75 -7.73
CA LEU A 202 12.33 -12.00 -8.40
C LEU A 202 12.85 -10.75 -9.14
N LEU A 203 11.97 -9.90 -9.67
CA LEU A 203 12.35 -8.57 -10.20
C LEU A 203 12.89 -7.67 -9.09
N GLN A 204 12.21 -7.59 -7.94
CA GLN A 204 12.72 -6.85 -6.79
C GLN A 204 14.07 -7.40 -6.33
N PHE A 205 14.20 -8.72 -6.25
CA PHE A 205 15.49 -9.35 -5.92
C PHE A 205 16.58 -9.01 -6.93
N TYR A 206 16.28 -8.99 -8.23
CA TYR A 206 17.26 -8.63 -9.26
C TYR A 206 17.81 -7.22 -9.06
N PHE A 207 16.97 -6.27 -8.73
CA PHE A 207 17.35 -4.85 -8.57
C PHE A 207 17.86 -4.50 -7.17
N ASP A 208 17.42 -5.15 -6.10
CA ASP A 208 17.85 -4.85 -4.72
C ASP A 208 18.84 -5.91 -4.21
N GLU A 209 20.11 -5.51 -4.13
CA GLU A 209 21.18 -6.40 -3.62
C GLU A 209 20.98 -6.80 -2.16
N ARG A 210 20.24 -5.98 -1.38
CA ARG A 210 19.97 -6.25 0.05
C ARG A 210 18.88 -7.29 0.23
N MET A 211 18.08 -7.57 -0.81
CA MET A 211 16.99 -8.53 -0.73
C MET A 211 17.50 -9.97 -0.67
N SER A 212 16.99 -10.74 0.28
CA SER A 212 17.34 -12.13 0.45
C SER A 212 16.64 -13.02 -0.58
N PHE A 213 17.41 -13.74 -1.40
CA PHE A 213 16.86 -14.76 -2.30
C PHE A 213 16.11 -15.87 -1.55
N LEU A 214 16.65 -16.26 -0.39
CA LEU A 214 16.02 -17.29 0.45
C LEU A 214 14.62 -16.86 0.89
N SER A 215 14.45 -15.59 1.30
CA SER A 215 13.14 -15.07 1.68
C SER A 215 12.14 -15.09 0.53
N VAL A 216 12.59 -14.88 -0.72
CA VAL A 216 11.73 -15.02 -1.90
C VAL A 216 11.27 -16.47 -2.08
N ILE A 217 12.15 -17.43 -1.91
CA ILE A 217 11.81 -18.86 -2.09
C ILE A 217 10.88 -19.34 -0.97
N GLU A 218 11.20 -18.99 0.29
CA GLU A 218 10.45 -19.40 1.48
C GLU A 218 9.00 -18.85 1.49
N GLU A 219 8.73 -17.84 0.68
CA GLU A 219 7.36 -17.38 0.49
C GLU A 219 6.46 -18.42 -0.17
N PHE A 220 7.03 -19.28 -1.01
CA PHE A 220 6.25 -20.23 -1.85
C PHE A 220 6.50 -21.69 -1.48
N ASP A 221 7.67 -22.02 -0.95
CA ASP A 221 8.05 -23.41 -0.63
C ASP A 221 9.03 -23.42 0.56
N ASP A 222 9.05 -24.54 1.26
CA ASP A 222 9.96 -24.75 2.41
C ASP A 222 11.34 -25.17 1.90
N TYR A 223 12.29 -24.24 1.94
CA TYR A 223 13.65 -24.46 1.46
C TYR A 223 14.35 -25.63 2.17
N ASP A 224 14.10 -25.82 3.47
CA ASP A 224 14.74 -26.90 4.24
C ASP A 224 14.22 -28.29 3.88
N MET A 225 12.99 -28.36 3.37
CA MET A 225 12.37 -29.61 2.90
C MET A 225 12.76 -29.99 1.46
N MET A 226 13.43 -29.09 0.73
CA MET A 226 13.87 -29.34 -0.64
C MET A 226 15.02 -30.34 -0.70
N THR A 227 15.14 -31.06 -1.83
CA THR A 227 16.27 -31.95 -2.07
C THR A 227 17.58 -31.16 -2.16
N LYS A 228 18.69 -31.80 -1.80
CA LYS A 228 20.06 -31.20 -1.93
C LYS A 228 20.33 -30.75 -3.38
N LYS A 229 19.79 -31.46 -4.37
CA LYS A 229 19.97 -31.13 -5.79
C LYS A 229 19.20 -29.83 -6.13
N ASP A 230 17.97 -29.67 -5.65
CA ASP A 230 17.15 -28.50 -5.94
C ASP A 230 17.73 -27.26 -5.26
N ARG A 231 18.15 -27.37 -4.00
CA ARG A 231 18.85 -26.28 -3.29
C ARG A 231 20.12 -25.82 -4.02
N LEU A 232 20.91 -26.78 -4.56
CA LEU A 232 22.11 -26.44 -5.33
C LEU A 232 21.74 -25.71 -6.63
N ARG A 233 20.70 -26.17 -7.33
CA ARG A 233 20.24 -25.53 -8.56
C ARG A 233 19.69 -24.12 -8.29
N LEU A 234 18.90 -23.92 -7.24
CA LEU A 234 18.42 -22.60 -6.83
C LEU A 234 19.57 -21.65 -6.51
N LYS A 235 20.63 -22.14 -5.84
CA LYS A 235 21.82 -21.32 -5.59
C LYS A 235 22.52 -20.89 -6.89
N GLN A 236 22.62 -21.78 -7.87
CA GLN A 236 23.15 -21.42 -9.21
C GLN A 236 22.28 -20.39 -9.90
N LEU A 237 20.96 -20.58 -9.94
CA LEU A 237 20.02 -19.64 -10.55
C LEU A 237 20.06 -18.26 -9.87
N LYS A 238 20.25 -18.20 -8.56
CA LYS A 238 20.49 -16.96 -7.83
C LYS A 238 21.68 -16.18 -8.40
N GLU A 239 22.81 -16.86 -8.58
CA GLU A 239 24.03 -16.22 -9.12
C GLU A 239 23.83 -15.83 -10.60
N GLU A 240 23.19 -16.70 -11.39
CA GLU A 240 22.86 -16.39 -12.80
C GLU A 240 22.01 -15.12 -12.90
N ILE A 241 20.97 -14.95 -12.05
CA ILE A 241 20.10 -13.73 -12.03
C ILE A 241 20.94 -12.48 -11.73
N ARG A 242 21.87 -12.54 -10.76
CA ARG A 242 22.68 -11.39 -10.37
C ARG A 242 23.71 -10.96 -11.42
N THR A 243 24.00 -11.83 -12.39
CA THR A 243 24.97 -11.55 -13.45
C THR A 243 24.32 -11.16 -14.78
N VAL A 244 23.00 -11.07 -14.85
CA VAL A 244 22.31 -10.61 -16.07
C VAL A 244 22.54 -9.11 -16.26
N ASP A 245 23.05 -8.74 -17.42
CA ASP A 245 23.26 -7.34 -17.80
C ASP A 245 21.93 -6.66 -18.18
N ASP A 246 21.85 -5.34 -17.98
CA ASP A 246 20.64 -4.54 -18.28
C ASP A 246 20.16 -4.70 -19.73
N GLU A 247 21.05 -4.96 -20.68
CA GLU A 247 20.71 -5.18 -22.10
C GLU A 247 20.07 -6.55 -22.36
N GLU A 248 20.28 -7.53 -21.46
CA GLU A 248 19.80 -8.91 -21.59
C GLU A 248 18.58 -9.24 -20.70
N ILE A 249 18.11 -8.24 -19.93
CA ILE A 249 16.97 -8.42 -18.97
C ILE A 249 15.76 -9.09 -19.65
N GLY A 250 15.39 -8.63 -20.85
CA GLY A 250 14.21 -9.09 -21.58
C GLY A 250 14.26 -10.56 -22.00
N ASP A 251 15.45 -11.10 -22.23
CA ASP A 251 15.64 -12.48 -22.72
C ASP A 251 16.03 -13.44 -21.58
N GLU A 252 16.97 -13.06 -20.73
CA GLU A 252 17.55 -13.95 -19.73
C GLU A 252 16.71 -14.07 -18.46
N LEU A 253 16.15 -12.97 -17.92
CA LEU A 253 15.36 -13.04 -16.69
C LEU A 253 14.09 -13.92 -16.86
N PRO A 254 13.30 -13.83 -17.95
CA PRO A 254 12.15 -14.71 -18.16
C PRO A 254 12.54 -16.18 -18.12
N ARG A 255 13.65 -16.53 -18.76
CA ARG A 255 14.18 -17.90 -18.81
C ARG A 255 14.56 -18.42 -17.41
N LEU A 256 15.27 -17.61 -16.62
CA LEU A 256 15.70 -17.95 -15.26
C LEU A 256 14.51 -18.03 -14.29
N PHE A 257 13.62 -17.05 -14.33
CA PHE A 257 12.43 -17.00 -13.48
C PHE A 257 11.50 -18.17 -13.73
N LYS A 258 11.32 -18.56 -14.99
CA LYS A 258 10.53 -19.75 -15.36
C LYS A 258 11.13 -21.04 -14.80
N GLN A 259 12.46 -21.17 -14.76
CA GLN A 259 13.11 -22.34 -14.15
C GLN A 259 12.82 -22.40 -12.65
N ILE A 260 12.95 -21.25 -11.93
CA ILE A 260 12.65 -21.21 -10.51
C ILE A 260 11.17 -21.55 -10.26
N ALA A 261 10.24 -20.91 -11.00
CA ALA A 261 8.81 -21.16 -10.85
C ALA A 261 8.44 -22.64 -11.07
N LYS A 262 9.03 -23.30 -12.07
CA LYS A 262 8.81 -24.74 -12.29
C LYS A 262 9.31 -25.61 -11.16
N MET A 263 10.36 -25.19 -10.44
CA MET A 263 10.90 -25.92 -9.30
C MET A 263 10.01 -25.79 -8.07
N ILE A 264 9.59 -24.56 -7.72
CA ILE A 264 8.90 -24.28 -6.46
C ILE A 264 7.38 -24.21 -6.58
N LEU A 265 6.87 -23.92 -7.78
CA LEU A 265 5.43 -23.81 -8.09
C LEU A 265 4.95 -24.88 -9.07
N SER A 266 5.54 -26.05 -9.09
CA SER A 266 5.22 -27.15 -10.03
C SER A 266 3.77 -27.61 -10.00
N ARG A 267 3.01 -27.27 -8.95
CA ARG A 267 1.59 -27.59 -8.78
C ARG A 267 0.64 -26.56 -9.40
N TYR A 268 1.17 -25.43 -9.85
CA TYR A 268 0.40 -24.34 -10.44
C TYR A 268 0.66 -24.23 -11.93
N ASP A 269 -0.38 -23.89 -12.67
CA ASP A 269 -0.23 -23.57 -14.08
C ASP A 269 0.32 -22.15 -14.23
N GLU A 270 1.17 -21.96 -15.24
CA GLU A 270 1.77 -20.68 -15.61
C GLU A 270 0.70 -19.63 -15.97
N GLY A 271 -0.42 -20.06 -16.59
CA GLY A 271 -1.49 -19.20 -17.06
C GLY A 271 -0.97 -18.07 -17.96
N THR A 272 -1.33 -16.82 -17.64
CA THR A 272 -0.88 -15.61 -18.34
C THR A 272 0.32 -14.93 -17.69
N SER A 273 0.85 -15.48 -16.59
CA SER A 273 1.88 -14.83 -15.77
C SER A 273 3.17 -14.55 -16.54
N PHE A 274 3.54 -15.48 -17.45
CA PHE A 274 4.75 -15.30 -18.25
C PHE A 274 4.62 -14.12 -19.23
N LYS A 275 3.46 -14.00 -19.92
CA LYS A 275 3.18 -12.86 -20.78
C LYS A 275 3.18 -11.54 -20.00
N ARG A 276 2.63 -11.53 -18.79
CA ARG A 276 2.64 -10.35 -17.92
C ARG A 276 4.07 -9.94 -17.51
N LEU A 277 4.94 -10.91 -17.28
CA LEU A 277 6.36 -10.62 -17.05
C LEU A 277 6.99 -9.97 -18.27
N GLU A 278 6.74 -10.51 -19.47
CA GLU A 278 7.23 -9.91 -20.74
C GLU A 278 6.70 -8.48 -20.93
N ASP A 279 5.42 -8.24 -20.63
CA ASP A 279 4.80 -6.90 -20.69
C ASP A 279 5.49 -5.91 -19.74
N VAL A 280 5.86 -6.34 -18.53
CA VAL A 280 6.61 -5.51 -17.56
C VAL A 280 8.03 -5.24 -18.07
N LEU A 281 8.74 -6.27 -18.52
CA LEU A 281 10.12 -6.15 -19.02
C LEU A 281 10.22 -5.29 -20.28
N GLY A 282 9.18 -5.28 -21.12
CA GLY A 282 9.07 -4.45 -22.31
C GLY A 282 8.72 -2.98 -22.04
N ASN A 283 8.39 -2.60 -20.82
CA ASN A 283 8.03 -1.24 -20.45
C ASN A 283 8.92 -0.73 -19.31
N ARG A 284 9.80 0.22 -19.62
CA ARG A 284 10.78 0.75 -18.68
C ARG A 284 10.13 1.33 -17.41
N GLN A 285 9.03 2.08 -17.52
CA GLN A 285 8.36 2.66 -16.35
C GLN A 285 7.79 1.58 -15.40
N LEU A 286 7.22 0.49 -15.96
CA LEU A 286 6.76 -0.63 -15.17
C LEU A 286 7.93 -1.37 -14.50
N LEU A 287 9.03 -1.54 -15.22
CA LEU A 287 10.23 -2.21 -14.72
C LEU A 287 10.89 -1.39 -13.59
N ASP A 288 10.97 -0.08 -13.74
CA ASP A 288 11.54 0.83 -12.73
C ASP A 288 10.78 0.79 -11.40
N THR A 289 9.50 0.38 -11.40
CA THR A 289 8.71 0.16 -10.17
C THR A 289 9.34 -0.89 -9.24
N TYR A 290 10.12 -1.84 -9.78
CA TYR A 290 10.78 -2.89 -9.00
C TYR A 290 12.17 -2.53 -8.50
N ARG A 291 12.74 -1.41 -8.94
CA ARG A 291 14.04 -0.91 -8.45
C ARG A 291 13.89 -0.33 -7.05
N PRO A 292 14.87 -0.49 -6.16
CA PRO A 292 14.85 0.17 -4.86
C PRO A 292 14.81 1.69 -5.03
N LEU A 293 14.15 2.37 -4.11
CA LEU A 293 14.17 3.83 -4.07
C LEU A 293 15.59 4.32 -3.79
N THR A 294 15.98 5.37 -4.50
CA THR A 294 17.23 6.09 -4.25
C THR A 294 16.93 7.32 -3.41
N GLY A 295 17.85 7.76 -2.58
CA GLY A 295 17.69 8.99 -1.77
C GLY A 295 17.68 10.28 -2.57
N GLU A 296 17.71 10.21 -3.90
CA GLU A 296 17.78 11.35 -4.82
C GLU A 296 16.43 11.68 -5.47
N GLU A 297 15.42 10.81 -5.31
CA GLU A 297 14.14 10.92 -6.01
C GLU A 297 12.97 10.89 -5.01
N VAL A 298 12.03 11.83 -5.13
CA VAL A 298 10.76 11.76 -4.41
C VAL A 298 9.86 10.68 -5.02
N VAL A 299 8.89 10.19 -4.25
CA VAL A 299 8.07 9.06 -4.68
C VAL A 299 6.66 9.51 -5.01
N ILE A 300 6.17 9.22 -6.22
CA ILE A 300 4.78 9.45 -6.61
C ILE A 300 4.05 8.12 -6.62
N MET A 301 3.03 7.96 -5.77
CA MET A 301 2.25 6.73 -5.73
C MET A 301 0.79 6.97 -5.37
N THR A 302 -0.04 5.94 -5.58
CA THR A 302 -1.42 6.01 -5.12
C THR A 302 -1.51 5.79 -3.61
N LEU A 303 -2.54 6.37 -2.97
CA LEU A 303 -2.85 6.16 -1.55
C LEU A 303 -2.94 4.67 -1.17
N HIS A 304 -3.49 3.84 -2.04
CA HIS A 304 -3.57 2.39 -1.82
C HIS A 304 -2.18 1.73 -1.78
N LYS A 305 -1.27 2.15 -2.64
CA LYS A 305 0.12 1.65 -2.66
C LYS A 305 0.92 2.12 -1.45
N ALA A 306 0.58 3.27 -0.89
CA ALA A 306 1.24 3.83 0.29
C ALA A 306 0.90 3.09 1.60
N LYS A 307 -0.15 2.26 1.62
CA LYS A 307 -0.50 1.47 2.81
C LYS A 307 0.67 0.57 3.23
N GLY A 308 1.00 0.60 4.51
CA GLY A 308 2.15 -0.14 5.07
C GLY A 308 3.50 0.56 4.91
N LEU A 309 3.59 1.63 4.10
CA LEU A 309 4.78 2.46 3.98
C LEU A 309 4.71 3.67 4.93
N GLU A 310 5.83 4.37 5.09
CA GLU A 310 5.93 5.60 5.88
C GLU A 310 7.01 6.51 5.32
N PHE A 311 6.79 7.81 5.41
CA PHE A 311 7.67 8.84 4.83
C PHE A 311 7.84 9.99 5.82
N ASP A 312 8.94 10.71 5.74
CA ASP A 312 9.14 11.90 6.58
C ASP A 312 8.16 13.01 6.17
N LEU A 313 8.02 13.25 4.87
CA LEU A 313 7.10 14.24 4.31
C LEU A 313 6.10 13.59 3.36
N VAL A 314 4.84 14.00 3.47
CA VAL A 314 3.77 13.56 2.57
C VAL A 314 3.05 14.75 1.96
N TYR A 315 2.94 14.78 0.64
CA TYR A 315 2.05 15.65 -0.11
C TYR A 315 0.83 14.84 -0.53
N HIS A 316 -0.30 15.07 0.14
CA HIS A 316 -1.54 14.35 -0.10
C HIS A 316 -2.42 15.16 -1.05
N LEU A 317 -2.45 14.78 -2.32
CA LEU A 317 -3.19 15.41 -3.40
C LEU A 317 -4.65 14.93 -3.45
N ASN A 318 -5.40 15.50 -4.38
CA ASN A 318 -6.79 15.16 -4.63
C ASN A 318 -7.76 15.43 -3.46
N MET A 319 -7.42 16.41 -2.59
CA MET A 319 -8.32 16.84 -1.52
C MET A 319 -9.47 17.69 -2.05
N ASN A 320 -10.14 17.17 -3.08
CA ASN A 320 -11.22 17.82 -3.81
C ASN A 320 -12.54 17.08 -3.65
N GLU A 321 -13.64 17.85 -3.68
CA GLU A 321 -14.99 17.32 -3.84
C GLU A 321 -15.09 16.41 -5.06
N TRP A 322 -15.87 15.33 -4.96
CA TRP A 322 -16.05 14.29 -5.99
C TRP A 322 -14.84 13.35 -6.16
N GLU A 323 -13.79 13.57 -5.42
CA GLU A 323 -12.62 12.67 -5.36
C GLU A 323 -12.48 12.05 -3.98
N LEU A 324 -12.48 12.87 -2.94
CA LEU A 324 -12.50 12.45 -1.53
C LEU A 324 -13.50 13.30 -0.76
N PRO A 325 -14.74 12.82 -0.52
CA PRO A 325 -15.29 11.51 -0.93
C PRO A 325 -15.85 11.50 -2.36
N ILE A 326 -16.03 10.29 -2.93
CA ILE A 326 -16.71 10.11 -4.22
C ILE A 326 -18.22 10.19 -4.00
N LYS A 327 -18.85 11.12 -4.73
CA LYS A 327 -20.30 11.28 -4.76
C LYS A 327 -20.85 10.92 -6.13
N LEU A 328 -22.03 10.32 -6.17
CA LEU A 328 -22.72 9.96 -7.40
C LEU A 328 -24.16 10.47 -7.37
N PRO A 329 -24.72 10.85 -8.54
CA PRO A 329 -26.12 11.27 -8.63
C PRO A 329 -27.04 10.05 -8.59
N ARG A 330 -28.06 10.07 -7.74
CA ARG A 330 -29.12 9.06 -7.70
C ARG A 330 -30.05 9.23 -8.89
N ASN A 331 -30.28 8.18 -9.65
CA ASN A 331 -31.13 8.22 -10.85
C ASN A 331 -30.78 9.32 -11.87
N ARG A 332 -29.50 9.71 -11.96
CA ARG A 332 -29.01 10.84 -12.78
C ARG A 332 -29.51 12.22 -12.33
N ASP A 333 -30.06 12.34 -11.14
CA ASP A 333 -30.43 13.61 -10.54
C ASP A 333 -29.25 14.18 -9.73
N TRP A 334 -28.66 15.26 -10.24
CA TRP A 334 -27.53 15.94 -9.62
C TRP A 334 -27.89 16.74 -8.36
N ASN A 335 -29.20 16.84 -8.02
CA ASN A 335 -29.67 17.42 -6.76
C ASN A 335 -29.83 16.34 -5.66
N ASP A 336 -29.87 15.08 -6.03
CA ASP A 336 -29.92 13.92 -5.10
C ASP A 336 -28.64 13.10 -5.23
N LEU A 337 -27.68 13.39 -4.34
CA LEU A 337 -26.35 12.77 -4.34
C LEU A 337 -26.27 11.73 -3.23
N TYR A 338 -25.48 10.69 -3.48
CA TYR A 338 -25.09 9.73 -2.45
C TYR A 338 -23.58 9.46 -2.53
N TYR A 339 -23.00 9.11 -1.40
CA TYR A 339 -21.62 8.67 -1.34
C TYR A 339 -21.51 7.25 -1.90
N LEU A 340 -20.47 7.01 -2.71
CA LEU A 340 -20.19 5.67 -3.20
C LEU A 340 -19.76 4.77 -2.04
N ASP A 341 -18.78 5.24 -1.26
CA ASP A 341 -18.30 4.64 -0.02
C ASP A 341 -17.60 5.71 0.83
N GLU A 342 -18.36 6.41 1.70
CA GLU A 342 -17.81 7.50 2.51
C GLU A 342 -16.80 6.99 3.53
N VAL A 343 -17.04 5.82 4.10
CA VAL A 343 -16.19 5.25 5.15
C VAL A 343 -14.83 4.89 4.55
N GLN A 344 -14.84 4.17 3.44
CA GLN A 344 -13.59 3.79 2.75
C GLN A 344 -12.80 5.02 2.26
N ASP A 345 -13.48 6.06 1.76
CA ASP A 345 -12.82 7.30 1.34
C ASP A 345 -12.23 8.06 2.54
N LEU A 346 -12.90 8.03 3.70
CA LEU A 346 -12.38 8.60 4.94
C LEU A 346 -11.15 7.84 5.44
N ASP A 347 -11.22 6.52 5.45
CA ASP A 347 -10.10 5.65 5.82
C ASP A 347 -8.92 5.86 4.88
N LEU A 348 -9.17 6.06 3.58
CA LEU A 348 -8.14 6.35 2.61
C LEU A 348 -7.46 7.71 2.87
N HIS A 349 -8.23 8.74 3.25
CA HIS A 349 -7.68 10.02 3.68
C HIS A 349 -6.88 9.87 4.98
N TYR A 350 -7.41 9.15 5.96
CA TYR A 350 -6.72 8.86 7.22
C TYR A 350 -5.39 8.12 6.97
N VAL A 351 -5.39 7.10 6.11
CA VAL A 351 -4.16 6.39 5.70
C VAL A 351 -3.19 7.37 5.07
N GLY A 352 -3.63 8.22 4.13
CA GLY A 352 -2.75 9.20 3.48
C GLY A 352 -2.04 10.12 4.47
N VAL A 353 -2.77 10.68 5.42
CA VAL A 353 -2.22 11.57 6.46
C VAL A 353 -1.25 10.82 7.38
N THR A 354 -1.59 9.60 7.80
CA THR A 354 -0.79 8.82 8.76
C THR A 354 0.42 8.12 8.14
N ARG A 355 0.66 8.29 6.83
CA ARG A 355 1.94 7.89 6.20
C ARG A 355 3.07 8.86 6.55
N ALA A 356 2.74 10.09 6.94
CA ALA A 356 3.74 11.09 7.31
C ALA A 356 4.27 10.88 8.73
N LYS A 357 5.59 10.96 8.88
CA LYS A 357 6.27 10.99 10.18
C LYS A 357 6.38 12.41 10.72
N LYS A 358 6.86 13.37 9.91
CA LYS A 358 7.16 14.75 10.32
C LYS A 358 6.07 15.73 9.88
N ALA A 359 5.73 15.77 8.59
CA ALA A 359 4.73 16.71 8.07
C ALA A 359 3.90 16.16 6.92
N CYS A 360 2.64 16.63 6.85
CA CYS A 360 1.69 16.31 5.79
C CYS A 360 1.11 17.59 5.19
N THR A 361 1.29 17.78 3.88
CA THR A 361 0.68 18.85 3.10
C THR A 361 -0.52 18.32 2.35
N LEU A 362 -1.71 18.80 2.70
CA LEU A 362 -2.96 18.50 1.99
C LEU A 362 -3.07 19.47 0.81
N ILE A 363 -3.38 18.96 -0.39
CA ILE A 363 -3.45 19.80 -1.60
C ILE A 363 -4.83 19.67 -2.26
N THR A 364 -5.45 20.82 -2.49
CA THR A 364 -6.64 20.99 -3.32
C THR A 364 -6.34 21.98 -4.44
N ASN A 365 -6.99 21.83 -5.59
CA ASN A 365 -6.81 22.70 -6.74
C ASN A 365 -8.14 23.22 -7.28
N THR A 366 -8.14 24.41 -7.90
CA THR A 366 -9.35 25.07 -8.39
C THR A 366 -9.83 24.54 -9.74
N SER A 367 -8.96 23.86 -10.48
CA SER A 367 -9.27 23.11 -11.71
C SER A 367 -8.62 21.74 -11.63
N ARG A 368 -9.26 20.72 -12.17
CA ARG A 368 -8.72 19.36 -12.15
C ARG A 368 -9.13 18.56 -13.37
N HIS A 369 -8.33 17.61 -13.75
CA HIS A 369 -8.67 16.65 -14.80
C HIS A 369 -9.53 15.51 -14.23
N SER A 370 -10.49 15.08 -15.03
CA SER A 370 -11.33 13.93 -14.71
C SER A 370 -11.84 13.28 -16.00
N ASN A 371 -11.34 12.09 -16.30
CA ASN A 371 -11.59 11.33 -17.53
C ASN A 371 -11.26 12.17 -18.78
N GLY A 372 -10.07 12.78 -18.80
CA GLY A 372 -9.58 13.60 -19.92
C GLY A 372 -10.24 14.97 -20.07
N ASN A 373 -11.09 15.40 -19.13
CA ASN A 373 -11.76 16.70 -19.20
C ASN A 373 -11.37 17.55 -17.99
N VAL A 374 -11.13 18.85 -18.23
CA VAL A 374 -10.94 19.81 -17.14
C VAL A 374 -12.28 20.13 -16.47
N LYS A 375 -12.33 20.03 -15.17
CA LYS A 375 -13.48 20.34 -14.32
C LYS A 375 -13.08 21.34 -13.25
N LYS A 376 -14.05 22.08 -12.73
CA LYS A 376 -13.84 22.93 -11.57
C LYS A 376 -13.53 22.05 -10.37
N GLY A 377 -12.45 22.39 -9.65
CA GLY A 377 -12.11 21.84 -8.36
C GLY A 377 -12.73 22.67 -7.23
N SER A 378 -13.06 22.03 -6.15
CA SER A 378 -13.45 22.65 -4.88
C SER A 378 -12.92 21.79 -3.73
N PRO A 379 -12.63 22.41 -2.58
CA PRO A 379 -12.09 21.66 -1.44
C PRO A 379 -13.01 20.53 -0.97
N SER A 380 -12.44 19.43 -0.59
CA SER A 380 -13.14 18.28 0.00
C SER A 380 -13.83 18.66 1.31
N GLU A 381 -15.02 18.11 1.55
CA GLU A 381 -15.70 18.25 2.84
C GLU A 381 -14.94 17.62 4.01
N PHE A 382 -14.08 16.62 3.77
CA PHE A 382 -13.22 16.04 4.80
C PHE A 382 -12.26 17.06 5.42
N LEU A 383 -11.93 18.12 4.70
CA LEU A 383 -11.08 19.21 5.19
C LEU A 383 -11.70 20.05 6.31
N THR A 384 -13.01 19.92 6.54
CA THR A 384 -13.71 20.61 7.65
C THR A 384 -14.38 19.65 8.62
N ARG A 385 -14.29 18.34 8.36
CA ARG A 385 -14.89 17.30 9.19
C ARG A 385 -14.39 17.40 10.63
N ASN A 386 -15.32 17.29 11.59
CA ASN A 386 -15.01 17.26 13.02
C ASN A 386 -14.16 18.44 13.54
N GLY A 387 -14.04 19.53 12.78
CA GLY A 387 -13.25 20.70 13.16
C GLY A 387 -11.76 20.59 12.90
N VAL A 388 -11.28 19.67 12.04
CA VAL A 388 -9.85 19.49 11.70
C VAL A 388 -9.18 20.75 11.14
N GLN A 389 -9.95 21.67 10.55
CA GLN A 389 -9.44 22.95 10.04
C GLN A 389 -8.77 23.83 11.12
N THR A 390 -9.05 23.60 12.39
CA THR A 390 -8.41 24.31 13.50
C THR A 390 -7.04 23.73 13.89
N LEU A 391 -6.65 22.60 13.28
CA LEU A 391 -5.43 21.85 13.60
C LEU A 391 -4.41 21.87 12.47
N ARG A 392 -4.55 22.83 11.55
CA ARG A 392 -3.65 23.02 10.42
C ARG A 392 -3.57 24.49 10.03
N ASN A 393 -2.57 24.83 9.22
CA ASN A 393 -2.43 26.12 8.58
C ASN A 393 -2.92 26.06 7.14
N ASP A 394 -3.68 27.06 6.70
CA ASP A 394 -4.26 27.13 5.35
C ASP A 394 -3.51 28.21 4.52
N TYR A 395 -3.13 27.85 3.30
CA TYR A 395 -2.41 28.68 2.35
C TYR A 395 -3.05 28.65 0.96
N THR A 396 -2.76 29.66 0.14
CA THR A 396 -3.13 29.69 -1.28
C THR A 396 -1.88 29.92 -2.12
N TYR A 397 -1.76 29.16 -3.21
CA TYR A 397 -0.67 29.27 -4.17
C TYR A 397 -1.20 29.63 -5.55
N GLY A 398 -0.49 30.52 -6.26
CA GLY A 398 -0.91 31.09 -7.55
C GLY A 398 -1.90 32.25 -7.40
N PHE A 399 -2.02 33.07 -8.44
CA PHE A 399 -2.89 34.24 -8.51
C PHE A 399 -4.17 33.97 -9.29
#